data_eef90fc6c2783dd88ab91ef08f6ef427
#
_entry.id   eef90fc6c2783dd88ab91ef08f6ef427
#
_cell.length_a   1.000
_cell.length_b   1.000
_cell.length_c   1.000
_cell.angle_alpha   90.00
_cell.angle_beta   90.00
_cell.angle_gamma   90.00
#
_symmetry.space_group_name_H-M   'P 1'
#
loop_
_entity.id
_entity.type
_entity.pdbx_description
1 polymer ?
#
loop_
_entity_poly.entity_id
_entity_poly.type
_entity_poly.pdbx_seq_one_letter_code
_entity_poly.pdbx_strand_id
1 'polypeptide(L)'
;MADGRMNPPAVKTTLEVKEEFQQVPGVGPSIAADLVDLGVCGLDDLAERCPEILYRDLIDLRRVEIDRCVLYVFRCAVYFTKTKNPEAEKLKWWLWKDKTVS
;
A
#
# COMPACT_ATOMS: atom_id res chain seq x y z
N MET A 1 -11.39 -9.94 -32.56
CA MET A 1 -11.27 -9.93 -32.09
C MET A 1 -10.92 -9.75 -31.43
N ALA A 2 -11.06 -9.57 -31.09
CA ALA A 2 -10.76 -9.36 -30.35
C ALA A 2 -10.28 -9.31 -29.75
N ASP A 3 -10.04 -9.30 -29.51
CA ASP A 3 -9.58 -9.17 -28.86
C ASP A 3 -9.04 -8.69 -28.40
N GLY A 4 -8.81 -8.90 -28.47
CA GLY A 4 -8.03 -8.58 -27.73
C GLY A 4 -8.00 -7.49 -27.09
N ARG A 5 -8.11 -7.23 -27.35
CA ARG A 5 -8.10 -6.46 -26.78
C ARG A 5 -8.38 -6.33 -25.82
N MET A 6 -8.57 -6.81 -25.72
CA MET A 6 -9.01 -6.84 -24.73
C MET A 6 -8.29 -6.73 -23.62
N ASN A 7 -7.21 -6.85 -23.51
CA ASN A 7 -6.49 -6.64 -22.34
C ASN A 7 -6.19 -5.21 -22.16
N PRO A 8 -6.82 -4.57 -21.19
CA PRO A 8 -6.47 -3.20 -20.91
C PRO A 8 -5.01 -3.19 -20.51
N PRO A 9 -4.24 -2.27 -21.05
CA PRO A 9 -2.82 -2.18 -20.69
C PRO A 9 -2.61 -1.88 -19.22
N ALA A 10 -3.66 -1.44 -18.54
CA ALA A 10 -3.56 -1.10 -17.12
C ALA A 10 -3.61 -2.32 -16.21
N VAL A 11 -3.96 -3.48 -16.73
CA VAL A 11 -4.03 -4.68 -15.89
C VAL A 11 -2.64 -5.20 -15.63
N LYS A 12 -2.29 -5.30 -14.35
CA LYS A 12 -1.00 -5.79 -13.91
C LYS A 12 -1.14 -7.15 -13.28
N THR A 13 -0.11 -7.97 -13.39
CA THR A 13 -0.09 -9.23 -12.67
C THR A 13 0.13 -8.97 -11.18
N THR A 14 -0.21 -9.95 -10.36
CA THR A 14 0.02 -9.86 -8.92
C THR A 14 1.49 -9.57 -8.60
N LEU A 15 2.40 -10.22 -9.33
CA LEU A 15 3.82 -10.01 -9.10
C LEU A 15 4.24 -8.59 -9.42
N GLU A 16 3.74 -8.04 -10.51
CA GLU A 16 4.06 -6.67 -10.89
C GLU A 16 3.57 -5.67 -9.84
N VAL A 17 2.37 -5.90 -9.31
CA VAL A 17 1.81 -5.03 -8.28
C VAL A 17 2.63 -5.12 -7.01
N LYS A 18 3.05 -6.32 -6.61
CA LYS A 18 3.89 -6.50 -5.43
C LYS A 18 5.22 -5.79 -5.59
N GLU A 19 5.83 -5.89 -6.77
CA GLU A 19 7.10 -5.21 -7.02
C GLU A 19 6.94 -3.69 -6.96
N GLU A 20 5.82 -3.20 -7.46
CA GLU A 20 5.51 -1.78 -7.40
C GLU A 20 5.42 -1.30 -5.95
N PHE A 21 4.72 -2.04 -5.10
CA PHE A 21 4.59 -1.67 -3.69
C PHE A 21 5.93 -1.70 -2.96
N GLN A 22 6.84 -2.58 -3.36
CA GLN A 22 8.14 -2.68 -2.70
C GLN A 22 9.06 -1.50 -3.01
N GLN A 23 8.68 -0.64 -3.93
CA GLN A 23 9.40 0.61 -4.17
C GLN A 23 9.13 1.63 -3.08
N VAL A 24 8.09 1.41 -2.30
CA VAL A 24 7.70 2.32 -1.23
C VAL A 24 8.59 2.05 -0.01
N PRO A 25 9.18 3.11 0.59
CA PRO A 25 10.00 2.92 1.78
C PRO A 25 9.24 2.21 2.90
N GLY A 26 9.84 1.19 3.47
CA GLY A 26 9.25 0.42 4.55
C GLY A 26 8.38 -0.75 4.11
N VAL A 27 8.08 -0.85 2.82
CA VAL A 27 7.24 -1.94 2.31
C VAL A 27 8.13 -3.06 1.78
N GLY A 28 8.16 -4.17 2.51
CA GLY A 28 8.83 -5.38 2.07
C GLY A 28 7.84 -6.35 1.42
N PRO A 29 8.31 -7.56 1.10
CA PRO A 29 7.44 -8.54 0.43
C PRO A 29 6.18 -8.89 1.21
N SER A 30 6.27 -8.94 2.52
CA SER A 30 5.13 -9.29 3.36
C SER A 30 4.04 -8.22 3.32
N ILE A 31 4.43 -6.96 3.47
CA ILE A 31 3.49 -5.84 3.42
C ILE A 31 2.90 -5.70 2.01
N ALA A 32 3.73 -5.91 0.99
CA ALA A 32 3.25 -5.87 -0.39
C ALA A 32 2.17 -6.93 -0.62
N ALA A 33 2.36 -8.14 -0.10
CA ALA A 33 1.36 -9.19 -0.20
C ALA A 33 0.08 -8.82 0.52
N ASP A 34 0.20 -8.19 1.70
CA ASP A 34 -0.96 -7.73 2.46
C ASP A 34 -1.77 -6.72 1.65
N LEU A 35 -1.10 -5.78 1.00
CA LEU A 35 -1.79 -4.77 0.19
C LEU A 35 -2.52 -5.40 -0.99
N VAL A 36 -1.91 -6.38 -1.64
CA VAL A 36 -2.55 -7.09 -2.73
C VAL A 36 -3.79 -7.83 -2.22
N ASP A 37 -3.67 -8.50 -1.08
CA ASP A 37 -4.79 -9.24 -0.50
C ASP A 37 -5.93 -8.32 -0.08
N LEU A 38 -5.62 -7.07 0.26
CA LEU A 38 -6.63 -6.07 0.61
C LEU A 38 -7.29 -5.45 -0.63
N GLY A 39 -6.88 -5.85 -1.82
CA GLY A 39 -7.48 -5.36 -3.05
C GLY A 39 -6.90 -4.05 -3.57
N VAL A 40 -5.75 -3.64 -3.05
CA VAL A 40 -5.08 -2.44 -3.55
C VAL A 40 -4.42 -2.77 -4.88
N CYS A 41 -4.76 -2.03 -5.92
CA CYS A 41 -4.42 -2.38 -7.30
C CYS A 41 -3.12 -1.76 -7.79
N GLY A 42 -2.50 -0.87 -7.04
CA GLY A 42 -1.26 -0.22 -7.44
C GLY A 42 -1.01 1.01 -6.60
N LEU A 43 0.05 1.74 -6.92
CA LEU A 43 0.43 2.92 -6.15
C LEU A 43 -0.63 4.02 -6.23
N ASP A 44 -1.26 4.19 -7.39
CA ASP A 44 -2.31 5.20 -7.54
C ASP A 44 -3.52 4.90 -6.66
N ASP A 45 -3.88 3.62 -6.56
CA ASP A 45 -4.97 3.20 -5.71
C ASP A 45 -4.60 3.38 -4.24
N LEU A 46 -3.37 3.02 -3.89
CA LEU A 46 -2.88 3.17 -2.51
C LEU A 46 -2.96 4.62 -2.06
N ALA A 47 -2.66 5.55 -2.96
CA ALA A 47 -2.69 6.98 -2.64
C ALA A 47 -4.08 7.45 -2.21
N GLU A 48 -5.13 6.73 -2.60
CA GLU A 48 -6.50 7.10 -2.26
C GLU A 48 -7.06 6.33 -1.08
N ARG A 49 -6.26 5.45 -0.48
CA ARG A 49 -6.73 4.62 0.64
C ARG A 49 -6.46 5.29 1.97
N CYS A 50 -7.30 4.96 2.94
CA CYS A 50 -7.11 5.39 4.32
C CYS A 50 -6.27 4.34 5.05
N PRO A 51 -5.11 4.70 5.59
CA PRO A 51 -4.25 3.72 6.26
C PRO A 51 -4.92 3.00 7.42
N GLU A 52 -5.74 3.72 8.18
CA GLU A 52 -6.44 3.14 9.32
C GLU A 52 -7.45 2.09 8.89
N ILE A 53 -8.12 2.34 7.78
CA ILE A 53 -9.08 1.38 7.24
C ILE A 53 -8.34 0.16 6.68
N LEU A 54 -7.22 0.39 6.00
CA LEU A 54 -6.39 -0.72 5.50
C LEU A 54 -5.94 -1.63 6.64
N TYR A 55 -5.49 -1.02 7.74
CA TYR A 55 -5.02 -1.78 8.89
C TYR A 55 -6.16 -2.60 9.50
N ARG A 56 -7.33 -1.97 9.68
CA ARG A 56 -8.49 -2.66 10.24
C ARG A 56 -8.96 -3.80 9.34
N ASP A 57 -9.00 -3.55 8.03
CA ASP A 57 -9.41 -4.57 7.07
C ASP A 57 -8.44 -5.73 7.05
N LEU A 58 -7.15 -5.46 7.24
CA LEU A 58 -6.16 -6.51 7.29
C LEU A 58 -6.35 -7.40 8.52
N ILE A 59 -6.65 -6.80 9.66
CA ILE A 59 -6.95 -7.57 10.88
C ILE A 59 -8.16 -8.47 10.62
N ASP A 60 -9.21 -7.93 9.99
CA ASP A 60 -10.41 -8.70 9.68
C ASP A 60 -10.11 -9.83 8.70
N LEU A 61 -9.26 -9.57 7.73
CA LEU A 61 -8.92 -10.55 6.71
C LEU A 61 -8.09 -11.70 7.29
N ARG A 62 -7.10 -11.36 8.13
CA ARG A 62 -6.20 -12.36 8.70
C ARG A 62 -6.75 -13.03 9.95
N ARG A 63 -7.71 -12.39 10.59
CA ARG A 63 -8.35 -12.89 11.82
C ARG A 63 -7.36 -13.08 12.96
N VAL A 64 -6.35 -12.22 13.04
CA VAL A 64 -5.36 -12.22 14.11
C VAL A 64 -5.00 -10.78 14.44
N GLU A 65 -4.41 -10.60 15.62
CA GLU A 65 -3.86 -9.29 15.94
C GLU A 65 -2.65 -9.03 15.06
N ILE A 66 -2.54 -7.78 14.59
CA ILE A 66 -1.45 -7.37 13.73
C ILE A 66 -0.72 -6.22 14.42
N ASP A 67 0.61 -6.30 14.45
CA ASP A 67 1.44 -5.30 15.07
C ASP A 67 1.11 -3.91 14.52
N ARG A 68 0.98 -2.94 15.41
CA ARG A 68 0.66 -1.58 14.99
C ARG A 68 1.72 -0.95 14.10
N CYS A 69 2.92 -1.52 14.06
CA CYS A 69 3.94 -1.07 13.13
C CYS A 69 3.46 -1.13 11.68
N VAL A 70 2.59 -2.10 11.38
CA VAL A 70 2.01 -2.22 10.04
C VAL A 70 1.16 -1.00 9.71
N LEU A 71 0.40 -0.50 10.69
CA LEU A 71 -0.36 0.74 10.52
C LEU A 71 0.57 1.91 10.20
N TYR A 72 1.69 1.99 10.90
CA TYR A 72 2.63 3.07 10.68
C TYR A 72 3.25 2.99 9.29
N VAL A 73 3.56 1.77 8.83
CA VAL A 73 4.05 1.57 7.47
C VAL A 73 2.98 1.97 6.46
N PHE A 74 1.72 1.64 6.71
CA PHE A 74 0.63 2.04 5.81
C PHE A 74 0.51 3.56 5.74
N ARG A 75 0.63 4.25 6.89
CA ARG A 75 0.58 5.72 6.90
C ARG A 75 1.72 6.31 6.07
N CYS A 76 2.91 5.78 6.25
CA CYS A 76 4.07 6.23 5.49
C CYS A 76 3.89 5.95 4.00
N ALA A 77 3.37 4.77 3.66
CA ALA A 77 3.17 4.37 2.28
C ALA A 77 2.14 5.26 1.57
N VAL A 78 1.03 5.56 2.23
CA VAL A 78 0.02 6.44 1.65
C VAL A 78 0.60 7.84 1.47
N TYR A 79 1.35 8.33 2.45
CA TYR A 79 2.01 9.61 2.32
C TYR A 79 2.94 9.64 1.11
N PHE A 80 3.76 8.60 0.94
CA PHE A 80 4.71 8.52 -0.15
C PHE A 80 4.00 8.56 -1.51
N THR A 81 2.93 7.78 -1.66
CA THR A 81 2.22 7.68 -2.94
C THR A 81 1.39 8.91 -3.24
N LYS A 82 0.95 9.61 -2.20
CA LYS A 82 0.07 10.76 -2.31
C LYS A 82 0.83 12.05 -2.54
N THR A 83 2.12 12.08 -2.21
CA THR A 83 2.92 13.30 -2.19
C THR A 83 3.87 13.28 -3.38
N LYS A 84 3.83 14.36 -4.16
CA LYS A 84 4.66 14.45 -5.36
C LYS A 84 6.15 14.49 -5.04
N ASN A 85 6.52 15.24 -4.01
CA ASN A 85 7.90 15.36 -3.57
C ASN A 85 7.98 15.04 -2.09
N PRO A 86 7.98 13.75 -1.72
CA PRO A 86 7.95 13.39 -0.31
C PRO A 86 9.24 13.81 0.41
N GLU A 87 9.07 14.28 1.63
CA GLU A 87 10.21 14.65 2.47
C GLU A 87 10.86 13.37 2.99
N ALA A 88 12.19 13.29 2.87
CA ALA A 88 12.92 12.10 3.30
C ALA A 88 12.65 11.75 4.75
N GLU A 89 12.56 12.77 5.61
CA GLU A 89 12.30 12.56 7.03
C GLU A 89 10.94 11.86 7.24
N LYS A 90 9.96 12.18 6.44
CA LYS A 90 8.62 11.60 6.56
C LYS A 90 8.49 10.23 5.93
N LEU A 91 9.56 9.72 5.32
CA LEU A 91 9.58 8.37 4.78
C LEU A 91 10.06 7.34 5.79
N LYS A 92 10.35 7.77 7.00
CA LYS A 92 10.69 6.87 8.10
C LYS A 92 9.39 6.44 8.76
N TRP A 93 8.96 5.21 8.48
CA TRP A 93 7.62 4.75 8.87
C TRP A 93 7.38 4.83 10.38
N TRP A 94 8.43 4.66 11.17
CA TRP A 94 8.27 4.67 12.63
C TRP A 94 7.94 6.05 13.18
N LEU A 95 8.09 7.10 12.40
CA LEU A 95 7.71 8.44 12.82
C LEU A 95 6.22 8.70 12.66
N TRP A 96 5.49 7.75 12.08
CA TRP A 96 4.05 7.89 11.84
C TRP A 96 3.20 7.30 12.97
N LYS A 97 3.84 6.97 14.09
CA LYS A 97 3.15 6.37 15.21
C LYS A 97 1.98 7.22 15.71
N ASP A 98 2.18 8.52 15.83
CA ASP A 98 1.18 9.43 16.37
C ASP A 98 0.65 10.41 15.34
N LYS A 99 0.84 10.11 14.05
CA LYS A 99 0.45 11.02 12.98
C LYS A 99 -0.48 10.33 12.00
N THR A 100 -1.42 11.09 11.46
CA THR A 100 -2.28 10.60 10.40
C THR A 100 -1.93 11.32 9.10
N VAL A 101 -2.23 10.66 7.97
CA VAL A 101 -2.06 11.28 6.66
C VAL A 101 -3.25 12.18 6.41
N SER A 102 -2.98 13.43 6.09
CA SER A 102 -4.05 14.37 5.82
C SER A 102 -4.12 14.76 4.35
#